data_897f5e5280f7629de183dea0cef8dafa
#
_entry.id   897f5e5280f7629de183dea0cef8dafa
#
_cell.length_a   1.000
_cell.length_b   1.000
_cell.length_c   1.000
_cell.angle_alpha   90.00
_cell.angle_beta   90.00
_cell.angle_gamma   90.00
#
_symmetry.space_group_name_H-M   'P 1'
#
loop_
_entity.id
_entity.type
_entity.pdbx_description
1 polymer ?
#
loop_
_entity_poly.entity_id
_entity_poly.type
_entity_poly.pdbx_seq_one_letter_code
_entity_poly.pdbx_strand_id
1 'polypeptide(L)'
;MNEMYNGTFSVNKEKQFKTFSMELGGRTLSVDIGRVSAQANGAAFMHYGDTTVLSTATASDKPRDGIDFFPLSVEYEEKLYAVGKIPGGFNKREGKASENAILTSRVIDRPMRPLFPKDYRNDVTLNNMVMSVDPQCRPELVAMLGSAIATAISDIPFDGPCATTQLGMVDGEFIINPSQEQWKNGDL
;
A
#
# COMPACT_ATOMS: atom_id res chain seq x y z
N MET A 1 -13.12 -14.94 -23.00
CA MET A 1 -12.98 -14.47 -21.60
C MET A 1 -11.52 -14.40 -21.18
N ASN A 2 -10.57 -14.09 -22.07
CA ASN A 2 -9.12 -14.11 -21.81
C ASN A 2 -8.39 -12.81 -22.19
N GLU A 3 -9.12 -11.70 -22.39
CA GLU A 3 -8.50 -10.44 -22.86
C GLU A 3 -8.34 -9.37 -21.75
N MET A 4 -8.70 -9.66 -20.49
CA MET A 4 -8.64 -8.65 -19.42
C MET A 4 -7.41 -8.74 -18.50
N TYR A 5 -6.48 -9.67 -18.71
CA TYR A 5 -5.30 -9.79 -17.89
C TYR A 5 -4.02 -9.46 -18.68
N ASN A 6 -3.59 -8.20 -18.60
CA ASN A 6 -2.34 -7.71 -19.20
C ASN A 6 -1.15 -7.82 -18.19
N GLY A 7 -1.20 -8.76 -17.26
CA GLY A 7 -0.17 -8.91 -16.26
C GLY A 7 0.93 -9.87 -16.71
N THR A 8 2.15 -9.62 -16.28
CA THR A 8 3.28 -10.53 -16.42
C THR A 8 3.71 -11.05 -15.05
N PHE A 9 4.18 -12.29 -15.05
CA PHE A 9 4.70 -12.95 -13.85
C PHE A 9 6.09 -13.46 -14.13
N SER A 10 7.03 -13.17 -13.23
CA SER A 10 8.39 -13.70 -13.29
C SER A 10 8.85 -14.22 -11.92
N VAL A 11 9.65 -15.28 -11.93
CA VAL A 11 10.32 -15.80 -10.74
C VAL A 11 11.80 -15.50 -10.89
N ASN A 12 12.33 -14.68 -10.00
CA ASN A 12 13.77 -14.49 -9.92
C ASN A 12 14.38 -15.66 -9.14
N LYS A 13 14.84 -16.68 -9.87
CA LYS A 13 15.41 -17.91 -9.27
C LYS A 13 16.71 -17.66 -8.49
N GLU A 14 17.47 -16.66 -8.87
CA GLU A 14 18.72 -16.29 -8.18
C GLU A 14 18.43 -15.54 -6.86
N LYS A 15 17.41 -14.69 -6.86
CA LYS A 15 17.05 -13.84 -5.73
C LYS A 15 15.89 -14.38 -4.88
N GLN A 16 15.32 -15.51 -5.27
CA GLN A 16 14.24 -16.22 -4.55
C GLN A 16 12.95 -15.40 -4.29
N PHE A 17 12.67 -14.38 -5.08
CA PHE A 17 11.43 -13.62 -4.98
C PHE A 17 10.61 -13.69 -6.27
N LYS A 18 9.33 -13.36 -6.18
CA LYS A 18 8.37 -13.37 -7.29
C LYS A 18 7.96 -11.95 -7.63
N THR A 19 7.95 -11.60 -8.90
CA THR A 19 7.47 -10.31 -9.39
C THR A 19 6.21 -10.50 -10.23
N PHE A 20 5.18 -9.73 -9.93
CA PHE A 20 3.97 -9.61 -10.74
C PHE A 20 3.88 -8.17 -11.25
N SER A 21 3.50 -7.98 -12.49
CA SER A 21 3.35 -6.65 -13.07
C SER A 21 2.17 -6.57 -14.02
N MET A 22 1.59 -5.37 -14.10
CA MET A 22 0.50 -5.03 -15.01
C MET A 22 0.56 -3.55 -15.37
N GLU A 23 -0.07 -3.19 -16.48
CA GLU A 23 -0.27 -1.78 -16.82
C GLU A 23 -1.54 -1.25 -16.17
N LEU A 24 -1.43 -0.11 -15.49
CA LEU A 24 -2.53 0.58 -14.83
C LEU A 24 -2.45 2.08 -15.13
N GLY A 25 -3.47 2.64 -15.77
CA GLY A 25 -3.50 4.08 -16.09
C GLY A 25 -2.29 4.55 -16.92
N GLY A 26 -1.81 3.71 -17.86
CA GLY A 26 -0.66 4.00 -18.72
C GLY A 26 0.70 3.93 -18.05
N ARG A 27 0.78 3.34 -16.85
CA ARG A 27 2.04 3.14 -16.09
C ARG A 27 2.14 1.73 -15.56
N THR A 28 3.35 1.21 -15.46
CA THR A 28 3.58 -0.13 -14.91
C THR A 28 3.41 -0.13 -13.40
N LEU A 29 2.47 -0.94 -12.93
CA LEU A 29 2.33 -1.33 -11.52
C LEU A 29 2.96 -2.69 -11.35
N SER A 30 3.89 -2.84 -10.39
CA SER A 30 4.48 -4.13 -10.06
C SER A 30 4.59 -4.36 -8.56
N VAL A 31 4.66 -5.64 -8.18
CA VAL A 31 4.85 -6.08 -6.80
C VAL A 31 5.88 -7.19 -6.75
N ASP A 32 6.86 -7.04 -5.84
CA ASP A 32 7.80 -8.09 -5.47
C ASP A 32 7.35 -8.73 -4.15
N ILE A 33 7.19 -10.06 -4.18
CA ILE A 33 6.80 -10.87 -3.02
C ILE A 33 7.96 -11.76 -2.62
N GLY A 34 8.28 -11.78 -1.32
CA GLY A 34 9.40 -12.56 -0.77
C GLY A 34 10.78 -11.88 -0.89
N ARG A 35 10.82 -10.60 -1.31
CA ARG A 35 12.07 -9.85 -1.48
C ARG A 35 12.60 -9.30 -0.16
N VAL A 36 11.73 -8.79 0.67
CA VAL A 36 12.05 -8.13 1.95
C VAL A 36 11.01 -8.51 3.01
N SER A 37 11.32 -8.20 4.28
CA SER A 37 10.39 -8.37 5.42
C SER A 37 9.91 -9.80 5.63
N ALA A 38 10.81 -10.78 5.53
CA ALA A 38 10.50 -12.21 5.69
C ALA A 38 9.93 -12.60 7.07
N GLN A 39 10.01 -11.73 8.06
CA GLN A 39 9.45 -11.96 9.41
C GLN A 39 8.00 -11.48 9.55
N ALA A 40 7.48 -10.73 8.58
CA ALA A 40 6.07 -10.34 8.56
C ALA A 40 5.20 -11.52 8.09
N ASN A 41 3.94 -11.59 8.52
CA ASN A 41 2.99 -12.58 8.02
C ASN A 41 2.77 -12.43 6.51
N GLY A 42 2.80 -11.19 6.00
CA GLY A 42 2.79 -10.90 4.58
C GLY A 42 3.53 -9.61 4.27
N ALA A 43 4.20 -9.56 3.13
CA ALA A 43 4.93 -8.38 2.67
C ALA A 43 4.82 -8.21 1.16
N ALA A 44 4.51 -7.00 0.74
CA ALA A 44 4.43 -6.58 -0.66
C ALA A 44 5.35 -5.37 -0.88
N PHE A 45 6.32 -5.51 -1.75
CA PHE A 45 7.17 -4.41 -2.16
C PHE A 45 6.67 -3.87 -3.49
N MET A 46 5.93 -2.76 -3.41
CA MET A 46 5.16 -2.20 -4.51
C MET A 46 5.95 -1.16 -5.28
N HIS A 47 5.77 -1.15 -6.60
CA HIS A 47 6.30 -0.13 -7.50
C HIS A 47 5.20 0.36 -8.44
N TYR A 48 5.07 1.67 -8.60
CA TYR A 48 4.17 2.30 -9.56
C TYR A 48 4.87 3.53 -10.15
N GLY A 49 5.32 3.43 -11.39
CA GLY A 49 6.33 4.34 -11.90
C GLY A 49 7.58 4.29 -11.01
N ASP A 50 8.11 5.44 -10.61
CA ASP A 50 9.24 5.53 -9.69
C ASP A 50 8.82 5.60 -8.20
N THR A 51 7.52 5.56 -7.91
CA THR A 51 7.03 5.46 -6.54
C THR A 51 7.18 4.03 -6.03
N THR A 52 7.82 3.88 -4.86
CA THR A 52 8.05 2.60 -4.22
C THR A 52 7.54 2.62 -2.78
N VAL A 53 6.73 1.62 -2.43
CA VAL A 53 6.17 1.46 -1.08
C VAL A 53 6.39 0.04 -0.59
N LEU A 54 6.92 -0.10 0.61
CA LEU A 54 6.96 -1.36 1.33
C LEU A 54 5.73 -1.46 2.23
N SER A 55 4.85 -2.41 1.93
CA SER A 55 3.67 -2.72 2.75
C SER A 55 3.85 -4.06 3.44
N THR A 56 3.64 -4.10 4.75
CA THR A 56 3.72 -5.32 5.56
C THR A 56 2.46 -5.51 6.37
N ALA A 57 2.05 -6.76 6.54
CA ALA A 57 0.97 -7.18 7.42
C ALA A 57 1.53 -8.11 8.49
N THR A 58 1.25 -7.81 9.75
CA THR A 58 1.65 -8.62 10.90
C THR A 58 0.45 -8.82 11.82
N ALA A 59 0.34 -10.01 12.41
CA ALA A 59 -0.67 -10.30 13.42
C ALA A 59 -0.04 -10.93 14.66
N SER A 60 -0.65 -10.71 15.82
CA SER A 60 -0.29 -11.42 17.05
C SER A 60 -0.77 -12.87 16.99
N ASP A 61 -0.03 -13.77 17.63
CA ASP A 61 -0.43 -15.19 17.72
C ASP A 61 -1.71 -15.40 18.53
N LYS A 62 -1.99 -14.52 19.49
CA LYS A 62 -3.13 -14.61 20.41
C LYS A 62 -3.74 -13.24 20.63
N PRO A 63 -5.06 -13.18 20.86
CA PRO A 63 -5.69 -11.94 21.27
C PRO A 63 -5.21 -11.54 22.67
N ARG A 64 -5.22 -10.25 22.98
CA ARG A 64 -4.96 -9.73 24.33
C ARG A 64 -6.16 -10.05 25.23
N ASP A 65 -5.88 -10.29 26.51
CA ASP A 65 -6.95 -10.51 27.50
C ASP A 65 -7.85 -9.28 27.65
N GLY A 66 -9.15 -9.51 27.68
CA GLY A 66 -10.15 -8.45 27.93
C GLY A 66 -10.48 -7.56 26.74
N ILE A 67 -10.03 -7.88 25.51
CA ILE A 67 -10.40 -7.14 24.31
C ILE A 67 -11.72 -7.66 23.74
N ASP A 68 -12.67 -6.74 23.53
CA ASP A 68 -13.99 -6.98 22.94
C ASP A 68 -14.13 -6.46 21.49
N PHE A 69 -13.12 -5.74 20.99
CA PHE A 69 -13.10 -5.18 19.64
C PHE A 69 -11.93 -5.74 18.80
N PHE A 70 -11.97 -5.52 17.49
CA PHE A 70 -10.86 -5.88 16.58
C PHE A 70 -9.78 -4.79 16.56
N PRO A 71 -8.57 -5.06 17.09
CA PRO A 71 -7.48 -4.09 17.13
C PRO A 71 -6.69 -4.09 15.82
N LEU A 72 -7.16 -3.32 14.83
CA LEU A 72 -6.44 -3.05 13.59
C LEU A 72 -5.72 -1.71 13.71
N SER A 73 -4.41 -1.71 13.51
CA SER A 73 -3.56 -0.52 13.36
C SER A 73 -3.06 -0.41 11.94
N VAL A 74 -3.24 0.75 11.34
CA VAL A 74 -2.67 1.05 10.01
C VAL A 74 -1.72 2.21 10.17
N GLU A 75 -0.48 2.00 9.77
CA GLU A 75 0.58 3.00 9.77
C GLU A 75 0.97 3.32 8.33
N TYR A 76 1.13 4.59 8.05
CA TYR A 76 1.62 5.10 6.78
C TYR A 76 2.69 6.13 7.06
N GLU A 77 3.87 5.92 6.53
CA GLU A 77 5.04 6.75 6.78
C GLU A 77 5.69 7.21 5.48
N GLU A 78 5.75 8.52 5.30
CA GLU A 78 6.53 9.17 4.24
C GLU A 78 7.89 9.57 4.80
N LYS A 79 8.92 8.81 4.45
CA LYS A 79 10.28 9.10 4.89
C LYS A 79 10.89 10.23 4.08
N LEU A 80 11.59 11.15 4.74
CA LEU A 80 12.25 12.29 4.07
C LEU A 80 13.28 11.84 3.02
N TYR A 81 13.92 10.69 3.24
CA TYR A 81 14.85 10.13 2.25
C TYR A 81 14.17 9.74 0.92
N ALA A 82 12.85 9.46 0.93
CA ALA A 82 12.10 9.14 -0.29
C ALA A 82 12.11 10.29 -1.32
N VAL A 83 12.34 11.50 -0.86
CA VAL A 83 12.50 12.73 -1.69
C VAL A 83 13.93 13.30 -1.57
N GLY A 84 14.92 12.49 -1.17
CA GLY A 84 16.32 12.87 -1.07
C GLY A 84 16.63 13.89 0.03
N LYS A 85 15.79 14.01 1.06
CA LYS A 85 15.96 14.95 2.16
C LYS A 85 16.41 14.26 3.45
N ILE A 86 17.13 15.00 4.29
CA ILE A 86 17.52 14.59 5.64
C ILE A 86 16.66 15.36 6.63
N PRO A 87 16.19 14.73 7.74
CA PRO A 87 15.45 15.43 8.78
C PRO A 87 16.20 16.67 9.31
N GLY A 88 15.49 17.79 9.40
CA GLY A 88 16.08 19.08 9.76
C GLY A 88 16.35 19.28 11.26
N GLY A 89 15.79 18.44 12.14
CA GLY A 89 15.96 18.53 13.57
C GLY A 89 17.40 18.25 14.05
N PHE A 90 17.72 18.69 15.28
CA PHE A 90 19.03 18.47 15.89
C PHE A 90 19.45 17.00 15.87
N ASN A 91 18.54 16.09 16.22
CA ASN A 91 18.78 14.64 16.25
C ASN A 91 18.78 13.96 14.87
N LYS A 92 18.51 14.69 13.78
CA LYS A 92 18.42 14.13 12.43
C LYS A 92 17.48 12.93 12.33
N ARG A 93 16.39 12.92 13.10
CA ARG A 93 15.37 11.87 13.12
C ARG A 93 14.07 12.35 12.51
N GLU A 94 13.31 11.40 11.95
CA GLU A 94 11.93 11.63 11.54
C GLU A 94 11.10 12.06 12.76
N GLY A 95 10.20 13.02 12.54
CA GLY A 95 9.26 13.47 13.56
C GLY A 95 8.04 12.58 13.68
N LYS A 96 6.97 13.12 14.27
CA LYS A 96 5.65 12.49 14.28
C LYS A 96 5.10 12.42 12.86
N ALA A 97 4.20 11.45 12.62
CA ALA A 97 3.47 11.35 11.36
C ALA A 97 2.76 12.68 11.03
N SER A 98 2.81 13.07 9.76
CA SER A 98 2.11 14.25 9.26
C SER A 98 0.58 14.06 9.34
N GLU A 99 -0.19 15.14 9.33
CA GLU A 99 -1.66 15.05 9.26
C GLU A 99 -2.11 14.28 8.03
N ASN A 100 -1.45 14.47 6.88
CA ASN A 100 -1.71 13.73 5.65
C ASN A 100 -1.45 12.22 5.85
N ALA A 101 -0.35 11.86 6.49
CA ALA A 101 -0.03 10.45 6.78
C ALA A 101 -1.10 9.80 7.67
N ILE A 102 -1.59 10.52 8.68
CA ILE A 102 -2.68 10.05 9.55
C ILE A 102 -3.97 9.86 8.76
N LEU A 103 -4.32 10.82 7.89
CA LEU A 103 -5.52 10.71 7.05
C LEU A 103 -5.42 9.54 6.07
N THR A 104 -4.25 9.35 5.45
CA THR A 104 -3.98 8.22 4.55
C THR A 104 -4.13 6.88 5.28
N SER A 105 -3.57 6.76 6.49
CA SER A 105 -3.75 5.55 7.31
C SER A 105 -5.23 5.24 7.55
N ARG A 106 -6.05 6.25 7.83
CA ARG A 106 -7.50 6.09 8.02
C ARG A 106 -8.24 5.73 6.74
N VAL A 107 -7.78 6.26 5.59
CA VAL A 107 -8.34 5.90 4.27
C VAL A 107 -8.05 4.44 3.94
N ILE A 108 -6.88 3.92 4.31
CA ILE A 108 -6.52 2.50 4.15
C ILE A 108 -7.32 1.62 5.12
N ASP A 109 -7.41 2.00 6.41
CA ASP A 109 -8.13 1.23 7.44
C ASP A 109 -9.60 1.00 7.07
N ARG A 110 -10.26 2.04 6.58
CA ARG A 110 -11.72 2.06 6.42
C ARG A 110 -12.28 0.98 5.47
N PRO A 111 -11.75 0.73 4.26
CA PRO A 111 -12.21 -0.34 3.40
C PRO A 111 -11.68 -1.72 3.79
N MET A 112 -10.54 -1.81 4.47
CA MET A 112 -9.94 -3.09 4.86
C MET A 112 -10.58 -3.70 6.10
N ARG A 113 -10.90 -2.88 7.11
CA ARG A 113 -11.47 -3.33 8.39
C ARG A 113 -12.71 -4.22 8.26
N PRO A 114 -13.71 -3.93 7.40
CA PRO A 114 -14.89 -4.76 7.24
C PRO A 114 -14.62 -6.15 6.64
N LEU A 115 -13.45 -6.34 6.01
CA LEU A 115 -13.07 -7.60 5.36
C LEU A 115 -12.42 -8.61 6.32
N PHE A 116 -12.23 -8.24 7.58
CA PHE A 116 -11.81 -9.17 8.62
C PHE A 116 -13.03 -9.82 9.29
N PRO A 117 -12.91 -11.08 9.76
CA PRO A 117 -14.00 -11.73 10.47
C PRO A 117 -14.43 -10.94 11.71
N LYS A 118 -15.73 -10.88 11.99
CA LYS A 118 -16.30 -10.07 13.09
C LYS A 118 -15.85 -10.53 14.48
N ASP A 119 -15.47 -11.77 14.61
CA ASP A 119 -15.00 -12.43 15.85
C ASP A 119 -13.47 -12.46 15.98
N TYR A 120 -12.73 -11.95 14.99
CA TYR A 120 -11.28 -11.89 15.04
C TYR A 120 -10.83 -10.82 16.04
N ARG A 121 -9.91 -11.17 16.94
CA ARG A 121 -9.47 -10.32 18.08
C ARG A 121 -7.96 -10.20 18.20
N ASN A 122 -7.19 -10.85 17.33
CA ASN A 122 -5.74 -10.69 17.32
C ASN A 122 -5.37 -9.27 16.88
N ASP A 123 -4.28 -8.74 17.43
CA ASP A 123 -3.74 -7.45 16.97
C ASP A 123 -3.23 -7.61 15.53
N VAL A 124 -3.70 -6.76 14.64
CA VAL A 124 -3.20 -6.68 13.27
C VAL A 124 -2.57 -5.30 13.06
N THR A 125 -1.38 -5.29 12.52
CA THR A 125 -0.68 -4.05 12.13
C THR A 125 -0.33 -4.11 10.65
N LEU A 126 -0.81 -3.12 9.91
CA LEU A 126 -0.45 -2.85 8.52
C LEU A 126 0.50 -1.66 8.50
N ASN A 127 1.73 -1.89 8.09
CA ASN A 127 2.73 -0.81 8.01
C ASN A 127 3.07 -0.55 6.54
N ASN A 128 2.95 0.71 6.14
CA ASN A 128 3.23 1.19 4.79
C ASN A 128 4.34 2.24 4.84
N MET A 129 5.50 1.88 4.33
CA MET A 129 6.66 2.76 4.31
C MET A 129 6.95 3.21 2.87
N VAL A 130 6.84 4.51 2.64
CA VAL A 130 7.19 5.12 1.34
C VAL A 130 8.70 5.24 1.24
N MET A 131 9.28 4.57 0.25
CA MET A 131 10.73 4.47 0.03
C MET A 131 11.23 5.43 -1.06
N SER A 132 10.36 5.70 -2.05
CA SER A 132 10.62 6.59 -3.17
C SER A 132 9.30 7.19 -3.64
N VAL A 133 9.32 8.42 -4.16
CA VAL A 133 8.12 9.13 -4.64
C VAL A 133 8.35 9.68 -6.03
N ASP A 134 7.48 9.29 -6.94
CA ASP A 134 7.26 9.93 -8.23
C ASP A 134 6.08 10.92 -8.08
N PRO A 135 6.25 12.22 -8.38
CA PRO A 135 5.16 13.19 -8.30
C PRO A 135 3.92 12.85 -9.14
N GLN A 136 4.08 12.01 -10.16
CA GLN A 136 2.99 11.57 -11.03
C GLN A 136 2.27 10.32 -10.51
N CYS A 137 2.83 9.63 -9.51
CA CYS A 137 2.32 8.38 -8.97
C CYS A 137 2.13 8.50 -7.46
N ARG A 138 0.91 8.74 -7.02
CA ARG A 138 0.61 8.98 -5.60
C ARG A 138 0.91 7.77 -4.73
N PRO A 139 1.76 7.89 -3.71
CA PRO A 139 2.15 6.78 -2.86
C PRO A 139 0.99 6.22 -2.01
N GLU A 140 -0.03 7.02 -1.71
CA GLU A 140 -1.20 6.59 -0.95
C GLU A 140 -1.96 5.46 -1.64
N LEU A 141 -2.11 5.53 -2.98
CA LEU A 141 -2.75 4.47 -3.77
C LEU A 141 -1.93 3.19 -3.74
N VAL A 142 -0.62 3.34 -3.89
CA VAL A 142 0.32 2.22 -3.86
C VAL A 142 0.33 1.54 -2.49
N ALA A 143 0.29 2.32 -1.41
CA ALA A 143 0.22 1.83 -0.03
C ALA A 143 -1.06 1.04 0.24
N MET A 144 -2.20 1.50 -0.27
CA MET A 144 -3.48 0.82 -0.10
C MET A 144 -3.51 -0.52 -0.84
N LEU A 145 -3.06 -0.55 -2.10
CA LEU A 145 -2.91 -1.78 -2.88
C LEU A 145 -1.92 -2.73 -2.21
N GLY A 146 -0.78 -2.20 -1.74
CA GLY A 146 0.24 -2.97 -1.05
C GLY A 146 -0.28 -3.59 0.25
N SER A 147 -1.03 -2.84 1.05
CA SER A 147 -1.68 -3.36 2.27
C SER A 147 -2.65 -4.50 1.96
N ALA A 148 -3.49 -4.33 0.93
CA ALA A 148 -4.44 -5.36 0.51
C ALA A 148 -3.74 -6.63 0.03
N ILE A 149 -2.68 -6.50 -0.77
CA ILE A 149 -1.87 -7.63 -1.25
C ILE A 149 -1.13 -8.29 -0.08
N ALA A 150 -0.45 -7.52 0.77
CA ALA A 150 0.30 -8.06 1.91
C ALA A 150 -0.60 -8.87 2.85
N THR A 151 -1.81 -8.38 3.11
CA THR A 151 -2.79 -9.10 3.93
C THR A 151 -3.33 -10.35 3.22
N ALA A 152 -3.66 -10.25 1.92
CA ALA A 152 -4.23 -11.36 1.16
C ALA A 152 -3.26 -12.55 0.96
N ILE A 153 -1.94 -12.30 0.94
CA ILE A 153 -0.91 -13.35 0.82
C ILE A 153 -0.44 -13.88 2.18
N SER A 154 -0.88 -13.29 3.28
CA SER A 154 -0.56 -13.70 4.65
C SER A 154 -1.47 -14.85 5.11
N ASP A 155 -1.19 -15.38 6.27
CA ASP A 155 -2.04 -16.34 7.00
C ASP A 155 -3.12 -15.66 7.87
N ILE A 156 -3.21 -14.33 7.80
CA ILE A 156 -4.20 -13.54 8.52
C ILE A 156 -5.57 -13.75 7.86
N PRO A 157 -6.64 -14.09 8.61
CA PRO A 157 -7.96 -14.28 8.04
C PRO A 157 -8.50 -12.96 7.47
N PHE A 158 -8.68 -12.93 6.16
CA PHE A 158 -9.05 -11.72 5.41
C PHE A 158 -9.92 -12.06 4.21
N ASP A 159 -11.10 -11.48 4.13
CA ASP A 159 -12.12 -11.73 3.10
C ASP A 159 -11.97 -10.76 1.90
N GLY A 160 -10.73 -10.38 1.62
CA GLY A 160 -10.33 -9.54 0.50
C GLY A 160 -9.83 -10.36 -0.70
N PRO A 161 -9.12 -9.72 -1.64
CA PRO A 161 -8.50 -8.40 -1.55
C PRO A 161 -9.46 -7.23 -1.79
N CYS A 162 -9.03 -6.04 -1.41
CA CYS A 162 -9.63 -4.80 -1.88
C CYS A 162 -8.70 -4.09 -2.87
N ALA A 163 -9.26 -3.32 -3.76
CA ALA A 163 -8.53 -2.52 -4.73
C ALA A 163 -8.91 -1.04 -4.60
N THR A 164 -8.02 -0.17 -5.04
CA THR A 164 -8.26 1.26 -5.08
C THR A 164 -7.71 1.87 -6.35
N THR A 165 -8.43 2.85 -6.85
CA THR A 165 -7.97 3.74 -7.92
C THR A 165 -8.43 5.16 -7.61
N GLN A 166 -7.70 6.13 -8.10
CA GLN A 166 -8.18 7.50 -8.15
C GLN A 166 -8.83 7.74 -9.51
N LEU A 167 -10.02 8.35 -9.50
CA LEU A 167 -10.68 8.76 -10.71
C LEU A 167 -10.62 10.28 -10.79
N GLY A 168 -10.31 10.80 -11.97
CA GLY A 168 -10.48 12.19 -12.35
C GLY A 168 -11.34 12.30 -13.58
N MET A 169 -11.85 13.48 -13.86
CA MET A 169 -12.56 13.80 -15.09
C MET A 169 -11.88 14.99 -15.75
N VAL A 170 -11.50 14.83 -17.02
CA VAL A 170 -10.87 15.90 -17.82
C VAL A 170 -11.58 15.91 -19.18
N ASP A 171 -12.08 17.07 -19.58
CA ASP A 171 -12.83 17.23 -20.85
C ASP A 171 -14.00 16.25 -21.02
N GLY A 172 -14.65 15.88 -19.89
CA GLY A 172 -15.76 14.93 -19.88
C GLY A 172 -15.40 13.45 -19.95
N GLU A 173 -14.11 13.10 -19.98
CA GLU A 173 -13.62 11.72 -19.97
C GLU A 173 -13.06 11.33 -18.60
N PHE A 174 -13.40 10.09 -18.16
CA PHE A 174 -12.83 9.55 -16.92
C PHE A 174 -11.41 9.06 -17.13
N ILE A 175 -10.52 9.50 -16.25
CA ILE A 175 -9.10 9.12 -16.23
C ILE A 175 -8.78 8.38 -14.93
N ILE A 176 -8.16 7.20 -15.05
CA ILE A 176 -7.68 6.41 -13.92
C ILE A 176 -6.29 6.92 -13.49
N ASN A 177 -6.13 7.22 -12.21
CA ASN A 177 -4.90 7.71 -11.61
C ASN A 177 -4.33 8.94 -12.38
N PRO A 178 -5.09 10.03 -12.46
CA PRO A 178 -4.67 11.21 -13.19
C PRO A 178 -3.35 11.76 -12.65
N SER A 179 -2.53 12.32 -13.55
CA SER A 179 -1.32 13.04 -13.17
C SER A 179 -1.66 14.32 -12.39
N GLN A 180 -0.67 14.91 -11.73
CA GLN A 180 -0.89 16.13 -10.98
C GLN A 180 -1.40 17.30 -11.87
N GLU A 181 -0.97 17.37 -13.13
CA GLU A 181 -1.46 18.34 -14.09
C GLU A 181 -2.91 18.10 -14.49
N GLN A 182 -3.23 16.83 -14.79
CA GLN A 182 -4.60 16.42 -15.11
C GLN A 182 -5.54 16.67 -13.93
N TRP A 183 -5.09 16.43 -12.70
CA TRP A 183 -5.86 16.71 -11.50
C TRP A 183 -6.15 18.20 -11.29
N LYS A 184 -5.18 19.08 -11.57
CA LYS A 184 -5.36 20.53 -11.44
C LYS A 184 -6.26 21.14 -12.51
N ASN A 185 -6.27 20.54 -13.69
CA ASN A 185 -7.05 21.02 -14.85
C ASN A 185 -8.35 20.24 -15.04
N GLY A 186 -8.63 19.25 -14.22
CA GLY A 186 -9.82 18.43 -14.31
C GLY A 186 -11.05 19.08 -13.69
N ASP A 187 -12.22 18.58 -14.11
CA ASP A 187 -13.53 19.01 -13.61
C ASP A 187 -13.92 18.29 -12.31
N LEU A 188 -13.12 17.28 -11.87
CA LEU A 188 -13.40 16.44 -10.70
C LEU A 188 -12.09 16.01 -10.06
#